data_a407999691167c30a5548a9f021f8437
#
_entry.id   a407999691167c30a5548a9f021f8437
#
_cell.length_a   1.000
_cell.length_b   1.000
_cell.length_c   1.000
_cell.angle_alpha   90.00
_cell.angle_beta   90.00
_cell.angle_gamma   90.00
#
_symmetry.space_group_name_H-M   'P 1'
#
loop_
_entity.id
_entity.type
_entity.pdbx_description
1 polymer ?
#
loop_
_entity_poly.entity_id
_entity_poly.type
_entity_poly.pdbx_seq_one_letter_code
_entity_poly.pdbx_strand_id
1 'polypeptide(L)'
;MTSSDNTANPKVQKTDAEWKALLAEKGAEANAFEITRHAATERAHTGKYDQVWADGTYHCVCCNAELFDSSTKFDSGCGWPSFSKEVKDGAITEHVDRAHGMVRTETVCTQCGAHLGHVFPDGPSDTGLRYCMNSASLSFEAK
;
A
#
# COMPACT_ATOMS: atom_id res chain seq x y z
N MET A 1 -20.97 -14.24 0.22
CA MET A 1 -20.34 -14.05 -0.04
C MET A 1 -19.78 -14.17 -0.17
N THR A 2 -19.85 -14.19 0.03
CA THR A 2 -19.15 -14.21 -0.15
C THR A 2 -18.48 -14.43 -0.06
N SER A 3 -18.41 -14.52 0.07
CA SER A 3 -17.66 -14.61 0.08
C SER A 3 -17.01 -14.93 0.28
N SER A 4 -17.85 -15.62 0.64
CA SER A 4 -16.67 -16.12 0.99
C SER A 4 -15.46 -15.48 1.00
N ASP A 5 -15.29 -14.99 0.36
CA ASP A 5 -14.04 -14.34 0.16
C ASP A 5 -14.02 -13.05 0.94
N ASN A 6 -13.35 -13.06 2.04
CA ASN A 6 -13.27 -11.89 2.90
C ASN A 6 -12.57 -10.72 2.25
N THR A 7 -11.71 -10.99 1.26
CA THR A 7 -10.99 -9.93 0.57
C THR A 7 -11.93 -9.05 -0.26
N ALA A 8 -13.09 -9.59 -0.62
CA ALA A 8 -14.09 -8.83 -1.37
C ALA A 8 -14.91 -7.90 -0.50
N ASN A 9 -14.79 -8.00 0.83
CA ASN A 9 -15.63 -7.27 1.77
C ASN A 9 -14.84 -6.47 2.78
N PRO A 10 -14.15 -5.40 2.35
CA PRO A 10 -13.44 -4.55 3.31
C PRO A 10 -14.40 -3.88 4.27
N LYS A 11 -13.93 -3.60 5.47
CA LYS A 11 -14.72 -2.97 6.52
C LYS A 11 -15.15 -1.56 6.20
N VAL A 12 -14.30 -0.83 5.49
CA VAL A 12 -14.58 0.57 5.11
C VAL A 12 -14.84 0.60 3.62
N GLN A 13 -16.05 0.99 3.25
CA GLN A 13 -16.49 1.03 1.86
C GLN A 13 -17.11 2.39 1.56
N LYS A 14 -16.69 3.00 0.45
CA LYS A 14 -17.18 4.29 0.00
C LYS A 14 -17.28 4.30 -1.52
N THR A 15 -18.05 5.24 -2.05
CA THR A 15 -18.11 5.44 -3.50
C THR A 15 -16.82 6.14 -3.97
N ASP A 16 -16.57 6.11 -5.27
CA ASP A 16 -15.43 6.83 -5.85
C ASP A 16 -15.48 8.31 -5.53
N ALA A 17 -16.65 8.92 -5.63
CA ALA A 17 -16.81 10.34 -5.31
C ALA A 17 -16.44 10.64 -3.86
N GLU A 18 -16.83 9.75 -2.94
CA GLU A 18 -16.49 9.90 -1.52
C GLU A 18 -14.99 9.74 -1.28
N TRP A 19 -14.36 8.77 -1.95
CA TRP A 19 -12.92 8.59 -1.83
C TRP A 19 -12.14 9.78 -2.38
N LYS A 20 -12.57 10.30 -3.53
CA LYS A 20 -11.94 11.49 -4.11
C LYS A 20 -12.00 12.68 -3.17
N ALA A 21 -13.17 12.93 -2.59
CA ALA A 21 -13.36 14.06 -1.67
C ALA A 21 -12.49 13.87 -0.42
N LEU A 22 -12.46 12.66 0.13
CA LEU A 22 -11.67 12.36 1.32
C LEU A 22 -10.19 12.58 1.07
N LEU A 23 -9.67 12.07 -0.04
CA LEU A 23 -8.25 12.20 -0.36
C LEU A 23 -7.85 13.66 -0.61
N ALA A 24 -8.71 14.42 -1.26
CA ALA A 24 -8.48 15.85 -1.48
C ALA A 24 -8.44 16.59 -0.14
N GLU A 25 -9.35 16.29 0.77
CA GLU A 25 -9.41 16.90 2.09
C GLU A 25 -8.16 16.60 2.91
N LYS A 26 -7.62 15.39 2.79
CA LYS A 26 -6.41 14.98 3.50
C LYS A 26 -5.13 15.57 2.90
N GLY A 27 -5.22 16.20 1.75
CA GLY A 27 -4.05 16.72 1.06
C GLY A 27 -3.18 15.62 0.46
N ALA A 28 -3.78 14.49 0.10
CA ALA A 28 -3.06 13.38 -0.54
C ALA A 28 -2.48 13.79 -1.89
N GLU A 29 -1.49 13.02 -2.36
CA GLU A 29 -0.90 13.28 -3.68
C GLU A 29 -1.97 13.20 -4.77
N ALA A 30 -1.79 13.97 -5.84
CA ALA A 30 -2.81 14.09 -6.89
C ALA A 30 -3.19 12.74 -7.51
N ASN A 31 -2.26 11.78 -7.56
CA ASN A 31 -2.50 10.47 -8.15
C ASN A 31 -3.03 9.43 -7.15
N ALA A 32 -3.26 9.82 -5.89
CA ALA A 32 -3.63 8.86 -4.85
C ALA A 32 -4.94 8.13 -5.14
N PHE A 33 -5.94 8.83 -5.68
CA PHE A 33 -7.22 8.20 -5.99
C PHE A 33 -7.07 7.11 -7.05
N GLU A 34 -6.40 7.41 -8.16
CA GLU A 34 -6.22 6.43 -9.24
C GLU A 34 -5.41 5.23 -8.76
N ILE A 35 -4.40 5.46 -7.95
CA ILE A 35 -3.55 4.38 -7.45
C ILE A 35 -4.33 3.51 -6.47
N THR A 36 -5.00 4.12 -5.48
CA THR A 36 -5.63 3.33 -4.41
C THR A 36 -6.94 2.69 -4.82
N ARG A 37 -7.75 3.37 -5.64
CA ARG A 37 -9.08 2.87 -5.99
C ARG A 37 -9.16 2.25 -7.38
N HIS A 38 -8.20 2.53 -8.26
CA HIS A 38 -8.19 2.02 -9.62
C HIS A 38 -6.90 1.28 -9.97
N ALA A 39 -6.13 0.91 -8.95
CA ALA A 39 -4.95 0.04 -9.09
C ALA A 39 -3.89 0.57 -10.07
N ALA A 40 -3.78 1.89 -10.19
CA ALA A 40 -2.69 2.49 -10.95
C ALA A 40 -1.39 2.39 -10.16
N THR A 41 -0.26 2.65 -10.82
CA THR A 41 1.06 2.60 -10.20
C THR A 41 1.74 3.95 -10.38
N GLU A 42 2.33 4.49 -9.33
CA GLU A 42 3.10 5.72 -9.45
C GLU A 42 4.39 5.43 -10.19
N ARG A 43 4.95 6.46 -10.81
CA ARG A 43 6.23 6.35 -11.49
C ARG A 43 7.34 6.18 -10.46
N ALA A 44 8.29 5.30 -10.74
CA ALA A 44 9.44 5.06 -9.85
C ALA A 44 10.20 6.37 -9.56
N HIS A 45 10.66 6.53 -8.33
CA HIS A 45 11.42 7.68 -7.84
C HIS A 45 10.63 8.99 -7.79
N THR A 46 9.31 8.96 -7.94
CA THR A 46 8.50 10.18 -7.87
C THR A 46 7.70 10.28 -6.57
N GLY A 47 7.62 9.20 -5.80
CA GLY A 47 6.82 9.16 -4.59
C GLY A 47 7.46 9.92 -3.44
N LYS A 48 6.60 10.49 -2.60
CA LYS A 48 6.98 11.33 -1.48
C LYS A 48 7.83 10.58 -0.43
N TYR A 49 7.58 9.29 -0.26
CA TYR A 49 8.21 8.51 0.83
C TYR A 49 9.34 7.60 0.38
N ASP A 50 9.70 7.62 -0.90
CA ASP A 50 10.77 6.74 -1.40
C ASP A 50 12.06 6.90 -0.57
N GLN A 51 12.44 8.12 -0.26
CA GLN A 51 13.69 8.42 0.45
C GLN A 51 13.47 9.03 1.83
N VAL A 52 12.37 8.67 2.49
CA VAL A 52 12.11 9.10 3.87
C VAL A 52 12.54 7.99 4.83
N TRP A 53 13.44 8.32 5.75
CA TRP A 53 14.03 7.34 6.68
C TRP A 53 13.77 7.67 8.15
N ALA A 54 12.89 8.63 8.45
CA ALA A 54 12.54 8.99 9.82
C ALA A 54 11.77 7.85 10.49
N ASP A 55 11.87 7.79 11.81
CA ASP A 55 11.11 6.81 12.60
C ASP A 55 9.64 7.17 12.63
N GLY A 56 8.79 6.20 12.43
CA GLY A 56 7.36 6.41 12.48
C GLY A 56 6.57 5.25 11.93
N THR A 57 5.30 5.49 11.70
CA THR A 57 4.36 4.49 11.21
C THR A 57 3.77 4.94 9.88
N TYR A 58 3.66 4.01 8.94
CA TYR A 58 3.02 4.24 7.64
C TYR A 58 1.60 3.69 7.68
N HIS A 59 0.64 4.54 7.34
CA HIS A 59 -0.79 4.23 7.36
C HIS A 59 -1.33 4.19 5.94
N CYS A 60 -2.48 3.53 5.76
CA CYS A 60 -3.22 3.61 4.52
C CYS A 60 -3.73 5.05 4.36
N VAL A 61 -3.45 5.67 3.22
CA VAL A 61 -3.88 7.05 2.98
C VAL A 61 -5.40 7.18 2.96
N CYS A 62 -6.11 6.11 2.62
CA CYS A 62 -7.56 6.13 2.53
C CYS A 62 -8.26 6.00 3.88
N CYS A 63 -7.87 5.02 4.69
CA CYS A 63 -8.62 4.68 5.90
C CYS A 63 -7.83 4.82 7.20
N ASN A 64 -6.55 5.21 7.12
CA ASN A 64 -5.65 5.38 8.25
C ASN A 64 -5.26 4.10 8.99
N ALA A 65 -5.56 2.92 8.45
CA ALA A 65 -5.09 1.67 9.06
C ALA A 65 -3.57 1.66 9.09
N GLU A 66 -2.98 1.16 10.18
CA GLU A 66 -1.54 1.00 10.27
C GLU A 66 -1.10 -0.14 9.35
N LEU A 67 -0.09 0.10 8.53
CA LEU A 67 0.37 -0.87 7.54
C LEU A 67 1.80 -1.32 7.78
N PHE A 68 2.71 -0.38 8.01
CA PHE A 68 4.13 -0.68 8.17
C PHE A 68 4.76 0.20 9.23
N ASP A 69 5.75 -0.36 9.94
CA ASP A 69 6.60 0.42 10.82
C ASP A 69 7.91 0.74 10.12
N SER A 70 8.47 1.92 10.40
CA SER A 70 9.72 2.35 9.78
C SER A 70 10.88 1.39 10.01
N SER A 71 10.83 0.61 11.10
CA SER A 71 11.89 -0.35 11.42
C SER A 71 12.04 -1.45 10.38
N THR A 72 11.01 -1.70 9.56
CA THR A 72 11.06 -2.71 8.51
C THR A 72 11.30 -2.12 7.13
N LYS A 73 11.42 -0.79 7.03
CA LYS A 73 11.69 -0.13 5.75
C LYS A 73 13.15 -0.29 5.38
N PHE A 74 13.41 -0.57 4.11
CA PHE A 74 14.78 -0.70 3.60
C PHE A 74 14.90 -0.14 2.20
N ASP A 75 16.11 0.21 1.80
CA ASP A 75 16.39 0.74 0.47
C ASP A 75 16.63 -0.41 -0.50
N SER A 76 15.66 -0.70 -1.33
CA SER A 76 15.77 -1.76 -2.34
C SER A 76 16.33 -1.24 -3.66
N GLY A 77 16.40 0.08 -3.83
CA GLY A 77 16.85 0.69 -5.07
C GLY A 77 15.83 0.67 -6.19
N CYS A 78 14.60 0.21 -5.92
CA CYS A 78 13.58 0.06 -6.97
C CYS A 78 12.84 1.36 -7.32
N GLY A 79 12.95 2.39 -6.47
CA GLY A 79 12.26 3.66 -6.70
C GLY A 79 10.90 3.77 -6.03
N TRP A 80 10.54 2.80 -5.21
CA TRP A 80 9.32 2.81 -4.40
C TRP A 80 9.67 2.45 -2.96
N PRO A 81 8.92 2.96 -1.96
CA PRO A 81 9.14 2.54 -0.58
C PRO A 81 9.05 1.02 -0.45
N SER A 82 10.01 0.43 0.23
CA SER A 82 10.08 -1.03 0.39
C SER A 82 10.15 -1.41 1.85
N PHE A 83 9.41 -2.48 2.20
CA PHE A 83 9.32 -2.95 3.58
C PHE A 83 9.47 -4.47 3.59
N SER A 84 10.04 -5.00 4.67
CA SER A 84 10.25 -6.44 4.79
C SER A 84 9.08 -7.16 5.47
N LYS A 85 8.20 -6.41 6.14
CA LYS A 85 7.14 -7.01 6.94
C LYS A 85 6.01 -6.01 7.16
N GLU A 86 4.75 -6.49 7.17
CA GLU A 86 3.61 -5.67 7.58
C GLU A 86 3.64 -5.45 9.09
N VAL A 87 2.93 -4.43 9.56
CA VAL A 87 2.97 -4.02 10.96
C VAL A 87 2.41 -5.12 11.89
N LYS A 88 1.45 -5.87 11.41
CA LYS A 88 0.85 -7.01 12.11
C LYS A 88 0.21 -7.94 11.09
N ASP A 89 0.04 -9.19 11.45
CA ASP A 89 -0.61 -10.17 10.58
C ASP A 89 -2.03 -9.69 10.25
N GLY A 90 -2.38 -9.74 8.98
CA GLY A 90 -3.71 -9.37 8.52
C GLY A 90 -3.90 -7.91 8.15
N ALA A 91 -2.90 -7.06 8.33
CA ALA A 91 -3.00 -5.66 7.90
C ALA A 91 -3.07 -5.55 6.38
N ILE A 92 -2.43 -6.45 5.68
CA ILE A 92 -2.31 -6.50 4.23
C ILE A 92 -3.01 -7.77 3.73
N THR A 93 -3.80 -7.62 2.66
CA THR A 93 -4.41 -8.75 1.96
C THR A 93 -3.73 -8.91 0.61
N GLU A 94 -3.51 -10.16 0.18
CA GLU A 94 -2.80 -10.45 -1.06
C GLU A 94 -3.74 -11.03 -2.11
N HIS A 95 -3.54 -10.61 -3.37
CA HIS A 95 -4.27 -11.13 -4.53
C HIS A 95 -3.30 -11.46 -5.64
N VAL A 96 -3.65 -12.45 -6.45
CA VAL A 96 -2.88 -12.73 -7.67
C VAL A 96 -3.23 -11.67 -8.70
N ASP A 97 -2.21 -11.02 -9.24
CA ASP A 97 -2.33 -10.00 -10.28
C ASP A 97 -1.72 -10.52 -11.56
N ARG A 98 -2.54 -10.65 -12.62
CA ARG A 98 -2.10 -11.17 -13.92
C ARG A 98 -2.06 -10.11 -15.00
N ALA A 99 -2.10 -8.83 -14.61
CA ALA A 99 -2.08 -7.73 -15.56
C ALA A 99 -0.72 -7.63 -16.27
N HIS A 100 -0.74 -7.07 -17.46
CA HIS A 100 0.46 -6.77 -18.26
C HIS A 100 1.28 -8.01 -18.61
N GLY A 101 0.64 -9.17 -18.72
CA GLY A 101 1.33 -10.41 -19.08
C GLY A 101 2.23 -10.96 -17.98
N MET A 102 2.13 -10.43 -16.76
CA MET A 102 2.92 -10.84 -15.62
C MET A 102 2.04 -11.52 -14.60
N VAL A 103 2.65 -12.35 -13.74
CA VAL A 103 1.97 -12.91 -12.57
C VAL A 103 2.70 -12.37 -11.35
N ARG A 104 2.00 -11.52 -10.58
CA ARG A 104 2.56 -10.90 -9.38
C ARG A 104 1.57 -11.04 -8.24
N THR A 105 2.02 -10.76 -7.01
CA THR A 105 1.14 -10.73 -5.85
C THR A 105 0.86 -9.27 -5.49
N GLU A 106 -0.37 -8.86 -5.73
CA GLU A 106 -0.84 -7.52 -5.38
C GLU A 106 -1.11 -7.44 -3.89
N THR A 107 -0.82 -6.30 -3.27
CA THR A 107 -1.13 -6.05 -1.87
C THR A 107 -2.18 -4.94 -1.77
N VAL A 108 -3.19 -5.19 -0.94
CA VAL A 108 -4.25 -4.21 -0.67
C VAL A 108 -4.43 -4.05 0.82
N CYS A 109 -4.96 -2.89 1.23
CA CYS A 109 -5.31 -2.65 2.62
C CYS A 109 -6.49 -3.53 3.00
N THR A 110 -6.32 -4.35 4.03
CA THR A 110 -7.41 -5.25 4.46
C THR A 110 -8.65 -4.45 4.87
N GLN A 111 -8.46 -3.29 5.51
CA GLN A 111 -9.57 -2.51 6.06
C GLN A 111 -10.43 -1.85 4.99
N CYS A 112 -9.85 -1.32 3.93
CA CYS A 112 -10.62 -0.56 2.94
C CYS A 112 -10.45 -1.03 1.49
N GLY A 113 -9.55 -1.99 1.25
CA GLY A 113 -9.33 -2.50 -0.10
C GLY A 113 -8.46 -1.64 -1.00
N ALA A 114 -7.82 -0.60 -0.46
CA ALA A 114 -6.97 0.26 -1.27
C ALA A 114 -5.81 -0.53 -1.87
N HIS A 115 -5.55 -0.33 -3.17
CA HIS A 115 -4.37 -0.91 -3.80
C HIS A 115 -3.13 -0.22 -3.23
N LEU A 116 -2.20 -1.02 -2.71
CA LEU A 116 -0.98 -0.49 -2.09
C LEU A 116 0.24 -0.69 -2.98
N GLY A 117 0.38 -1.86 -3.56
CA GLY A 117 1.51 -2.22 -4.38
C GLY A 117 1.58 -3.72 -4.59
N HIS A 118 2.78 -4.27 -4.54
CA HIS A 118 3.02 -5.71 -4.74
C HIS A 118 4.03 -6.22 -3.73
N VAL A 119 3.99 -7.51 -3.45
CA VAL A 119 5.00 -8.16 -2.61
C VAL A 119 5.75 -9.19 -3.44
N PHE A 120 7.08 -9.25 -3.26
CA PHE A 120 7.98 -10.14 -3.99
C PHE A 120 8.80 -10.97 -3.01
N PRO A 121 9.24 -12.19 -3.42
CA PRO A 121 10.00 -13.08 -2.53
C PRO A 121 11.50 -12.84 -2.55
N ASP A 122 11.95 -11.67 -2.95
CA ASP A 122 13.36 -11.33 -3.10
C ASP A 122 13.86 -10.30 -2.08
N GLY A 123 13.27 -10.31 -0.89
CA GLY A 123 13.67 -9.39 0.17
C GLY A 123 14.92 -9.84 0.93
N PRO A 124 15.64 -8.88 1.51
CA PRO A 124 16.93 -9.16 2.18
C PRO A 124 16.82 -9.63 3.63
N SER A 125 15.63 -9.57 4.22
CA SER A 125 15.47 -9.90 5.64
C SER A 125 15.05 -11.36 5.85
N ASP A 126 14.86 -11.74 7.12
CA ASP A 126 14.44 -13.08 7.50
C ASP A 126 13.11 -13.49 6.87
N THR A 127 12.21 -12.53 6.62
CA THR A 127 10.94 -12.85 5.98
C THR A 127 11.10 -13.24 4.52
N GLY A 128 12.20 -12.85 3.88
CA GLY A 128 12.43 -13.08 2.46
C GLY A 128 11.51 -12.26 1.58
N LEU A 129 10.75 -11.33 2.13
CA LEU A 129 9.74 -10.57 1.41
C LEU A 129 10.18 -9.12 1.15
N ARG A 130 9.74 -8.60 0.00
CA ARG A 130 9.90 -7.20 -0.33
C ARG A 130 8.53 -6.65 -0.70
N TYR A 131 7.95 -5.89 0.23
CA TYR A 131 6.69 -5.17 0.00
C TYR A 131 7.04 -3.86 -0.70
N CYS A 132 6.73 -3.77 -1.98
CA CYS A 132 7.02 -2.60 -2.80
C CYS A 132 5.75 -1.78 -2.94
N MET A 133 5.70 -0.62 -2.26
CA MET A 133 4.47 0.14 -2.09
C MET A 133 4.50 1.45 -2.86
N ASN A 134 3.33 1.89 -3.33
CA ASN A 134 3.20 3.24 -3.89
C ASN A 134 3.18 4.25 -2.74
N SER A 135 4.02 5.27 -2.80
CA SER A 135 4.02 6.33 -1.78
C SER A 135 2.65 6.99 -1.66
N ALA A 136 1.96 7.18 -2.79
CA ALA A 136 0.66 7.83 -2.80
C ALA A 136 -0.42 7.03 -2.08
N SER A 137 -0.18 5.73 -1.83
CA SER A 137 -1.10 4.88 -1.07
C SER A 137 -0.89 5.00 0.43
N LEU A 138 0.15 5.69 0.85
CA LEU A 138 0.58 5.75 2.25
C LEU A 138 0.48 7.16 2.81
N SER A 139 0.30 7.24 4.12
CA SER A 139 0.56 8.46 4.87
C SER A 139 1.52 8.10 6.01
N PHE A 140 2.34 9.05 6.42
CA PHE A 140 3.40 8.81 7.40
C PHE A 140 3.16 9.65 8.64
N GLU A 141 3.25 9.00 9.80
CA GLU A 141 3.16 9.67 11.09
C GLU A 141 4.47 9.45 11.84
N ALA A 142 5.23 10.51 12.05
CA ALA A 142 6.51 10.45 12.75
C ALA A 142 6.29 10.17 14.23
N LYS A 143 7.22 9.45 14.82
CA LYS A 143 7.22 9.22 16.26
C LYS A 143 7.66 10.45 17.02
#